data_cff16241849930c3307468dfe84f6869
#
_entry.id   cff16241849930c3307468dfe84f6869
#
_cell.length_a   1.000
_cell.length_b   1.000
_cell.length_c   1.000
_cell.angle_alpha   90.00
_cell.angle_beta   90.00
_cell.angle_gamma   90.00
#
_symmetry.space_group_name_H-M   'P 1'
#
loop_
_entity.id
_entity.type
_entity.pdbx_description
1 polymer ?
#
loop_
_entity_poly.entity_id
_entity_poly.type
_entity_poly.pdbx_seq_one_letter_code
_entity_poly.pdbx_strand_id
1 'polypeptide(L)'
;MLETLALTAGLVMGCGGGSMSQQIPDQRGRRYAREMDTLGVEAKVPASADRVWAVLPAVFADLGLEVNFREPATRRAGACYQRVHGRLAGAPLSTFLDCGDSRSVPNADRFEVAITVLVTLVPAGDQAAKVHAFVIGVGDDAASSNSRTWCYSTGALEARIRRLVETKLAS
;
A
#
# COMPACT_ATOMS: atom_id res chain seq x y z
N MET A 1 18.42 -0.95 48.18
CA MET A 1 18.55 -0.30 46.87
C MET A 1 17.73 -1.11 45.86
N LEU A 2 16.52 -0.65 45.56
CA LEU A 2 15.67 -1.26 44.55
C LEU A 2 15.82 -0.46 43.24
N GLU A 3 16.38 -1.07 42.23
CA GLU A 3 16.41 -0.48 40.88
C GLU A 3 15.07 -0.76 40.20
N THR A 4 14.35 0.31 39.92
CA THR A 4 13.09 0.28 39.18
C THR A 4 13.42 0.25 37.68
N LEU A 5 13.27 -0.91 37.03
CA LEU A 5 13.32 -1.00 35.57
C LEU A 5 12.03 -0.38 34.99
N ALA A 6 12.17 0.77 34.35
CA ALA A 6 11.10 1.39 33.56
C ALA A 6 11.00 0.66 32.20
N LEU A 7 9.95 -0.14 32.03
CA LEU A 7 9.56 -0.72 30.75
C LEU A 7 8.94 0.37 29.89
N THR A 8 9.69 0.93 28.94
CA THR A 8 9.14 1.79 27.89
C THR A 8 8.42 0.91 26.86
N ALA A 9 7.09 0.85 26.98
CA ALA A 9 6.24 0.27 25.95
C ALA A 9 6.25 1.20 24.72
N GLY A 10 7.07 0.86 23.72
CA GLY A 10 7.02 1.51 22.41
C GLY A 10 5.68 1.20 21.73
N LEU A 11 4.88 2.23 21.54
CA LEU A 11 3.68 2.15 20.68
C LEU A 11 4.14 1.88 19.24
N VAL A 12 4.06 0.62 18.81
CA VAL A 12 4.17 0.26 17.40
C VAL A 12 2.84 0.63 16.74
N MET A 13 2.78 1.81 16.13
CA MET A 13 1.71 2.16 15.19
C MET A 13 1.90 1.33 13.91
N GLY A 14 1.50 0.05 13.96
CA GLY A 14 1.38 -0.77 12.78
C GLY A 14 0.18 -0.34 11.94
N CYS A 15 0.15 -0.70 10.64
CA CYS A 15 -1.08 -0.72 9.85
C CYS A 15 -2.04 -1.73 10.50
N GLY A 16 -2.57 -1.36 11.67
CA GLY A 16 -3.23 -2.24 12.61
C GLY A 16 -4.28 -3.09 11.91
N GLY A 17 -4.10 -4.40 12.00
CA GLY A 17 -5.09 -5.40 11.65
C GLY A 17 -6.29 -5.35 12.57
N GLY A 18 -7.09 -4.31 12.45
CA GLY A 18 -8.47 -4.26 12.88
C GLY A 18 -9.31 -4.39 11.64
N SER A 19 -10.33 -5.23 11.68
CA SER A 19 -11.39 -5.25 10.67
C SER A 19 -12.02 -3.86 10.61
N MET A 20 -11.40 -2.96 9.84
CA MET A 20 -11.95 -1.64 9.55
C MET A 20 -12.93 -1.81 8.42
N SER A 21 -14.19 -2.07 8.73
CA SER A 21 -15.26 -1.74 7.82
C SER A 21 -15.36 -0.21 7.73
N GLN A 22 -14.45 0.40 6.98
CA GLN A 22 -14.56 1.81 6.65
C GLN A 22 -15.62 1.95 5.57
N GLN A 23 -16.72 2.61 5.91
CA GLN A 23 -17.70 3.07 4.95
C GLN A 23 -17.05 4.20 4.14
N ILE A 24 -16.61 3.88 2.92
CA ILE A 24 -16.06 4.85 1.97
C ILE A 24 -17.24 5.41 1.18
N PRO A 25 -17.59 6.69 1.31
CA PRO A 25 -18.59 7.30 0.42
C PRO A 25 -17.98 7.42 -0.98
N ASP A 26 -18.67 6.89 -1.99
CA ASP A 26 -18.32 7.19 -3.38
C ASP A 26 -18.67 8.66 -3.71
N GLN A 27 -18.18 9.15 -4.85
CA GLN A 27 -18.47 10.50 -5.33
C GLN A 27 -19.97 10.77 -5.57
N ARG A 28 -20.83 9.75 -5.46
CA ARG A 28 -22.30 9.81 -5.61
C ARG A 28 -23.03 9.56 -4.28
N GLY A 29 -22.31 9.58 -3.14
CA GLY A 29 -22.88 9.40 -1.81
C GLY A 29 -23.28 7.95 -1.48
N ARG A 30 -22.90 6.97 -2.30
CA ARG A 30 -23.14 5.56 -1.97
C ARG A 30 -22.08 5.05 -1.01
N ARG A 31 -22.53 4.53 0.12
CA ARG A 31 -21.66 3.90 1.12
C ARG A 31 -21.38 2.46 0.71
N TYR A 32 -20.15 2.17 0.38
CA TYR A 32 -19.69 0.79 0.21
C TYR A 32 -18.90 0.37 1.46
N ALA A 33 -19.41 -0.63 2.17
CA ALA A 33 -18.58 -1.39 3.10
C ALA A 33 -17.73 -2.34 2.24
N ARG A 34 -16.42 -2.10 2.16
CA ARG A 34 -15.50 -3.00 1.48
C ARG A 34 -14.53 -3.56 2.51
N GLU A 35 -14.49 -4.86 2.63
CA GLU A 35 -13.41 -5.55 3.34
C GLU A 35 -12.12 -5.34 2.54
N MET A 36 -11.09 -4.80 3.20
CA MET A 36 -9.82 -4.42 2.53
C MET A 36 -9.11 -5.61 1.88
N ASP A 37 -9.38 -6.83 2.32
CA ASP A 37 -8.78 -8.05 1.77
C ASP A 37 -9.31 -8.44 0.37
N THR A 38 -10.41 -7.83 -0.11
CA THR A 38 -11.01 -8.14 -1.43
C THR A 38 -10.65 -7.13 -2.51
N LEU A 39 -9.95 -6.05 -2.18
CA LEU A 39 -9.70 -4.91 -3.08
C LEU A 39 -8.36 -4.95 -3.81
N GLY A 40 -7.49 -5.90 -3.51
CA GLY A 40 -6.18 -5.98 -4.13
C GLY A 40 -6.18 -6.78 -5.44
N VAL A 41 -5.11 -6.63 -6.19
CA VAL A 41 -4.85 -7.44 -7.39
C VAL A 41 -4.01 -8.66 -6.98
N GLU A 42 -4.52 -9.84 -7.25
CA GLU A 42 -3.81 -11.11 -7.04
C GLU A 42 -3.04 -11.52 -8.29
N ALA A 43 -1.78 -11.92 -8.12
CA ALA A 43 -0.97 -12.49 -9.18
C ALA A 43 -0.23 -13.74 -8.68
N LYS A 44 -0.20 -14.81 -9.48
CA LYS A 44 0.61 -15.99 -9.20
C LYS A 44 2.03 -15.78 -9.73
N VAL A 45 3.02 -16.06 -8.87
CA VAL A 45 4.45 -15.96 -9.18
C VAL A 45 5.09 -17.34 -9.04
N PRO A 46 5.96 -17.78 -10.00
CA PRO A 46 6.61 -19.08 -9.96
C PRO A 46 7.83 -19.10 -9.03
N ALA A 47 7.60 -18.80 -7.76
CA ALA A 47 8.60 -18.85 -6.69
C ALA A 47 7.91 -19.09 -5.34
N SER A 48 8.58 -19.76 -4.41
CA SER A 48 8.05 -19.99 -3.07
C SER A 48 7.75 -18.65 -2.35
N ALA A 49 6.79 -18.66 -1.45
CA ALA A 49 6.42 -17.48 -0.68
C ALA A 49 7.62 -16.90 0.10
N ASP A 50 8.54 -17.75 0.57
CA ASP A 50 9.73 -17.28 1.31
C ASP A 50 10.73 -16.56 0.40
N ARG A 51 10.91 -17.04 -0.84
CA ARG A 51 11.74 -16.34 -1.83
C ARG A 51 11.13 -14.97 -2.18
N VAL A 52 9.82 -14.92 -2.41
CA VAL A 52 9.13 -13.65 -2.67
C VAL A 52 9.25 -12.72 -1.45
N TRP A 53 9.07 -13.25 -0.23
CA TRP A 53 9.20 -12.48 1.01
C TRP A 53 10.58 -11.82 1.17
N ALA A 54 11.63 -12.54 0.79
CA ALA A 54 13.01 -12.05 0.89
C ALA A 54 13.27 -10.85 -0.03
N VAL A 55 12.63 -10.76 -1.20
CA VAL A 55 12.85 -9.68 -2.17
C VAL A 55 11.94 -8.47 -1.97
N LEU A 56 10.86 -8.58 -1.18
CA LEU A 56 9.90 -7.48 -0.98
C LEU A 56 10.54 -6.16 -0.53
N PRO A 57 11.50 -6.13 0.42
CA PRO A 57 12.12 -4.86 0.80
C PRO A 57 12.80 -4.13 -0.37
N ALA A 58 13.46 -4.88 -1.25
CA ALA A 58 14.07 -4.31 -2.46
C ALA A 58 13.03 -3.83 -3.47
N VAL A 59 11.90 -4.52 -3.59
CA VAL A 59 10.76 -4.08 -4.43
C VAL A 59 10.20 -2.75 -3.93
N PHE A 60 9.98 -2.59 -2.63
CA PHE A 60 9.51 -1.32 -2.06
C PHE A 60 10.54 -0.20 -2.24
N ALA A 61 11.83 -0.49 -2.06
CA ALA A 61 12.90 0.48 -2.31
C ALA A 61 12.91 0.97 -3.77
N ASP A 62 12.74 0.08 -4.75
CA ASP A 62 12.65 0.45 -6.18
C ASP A 62 11.40 1.31 -6.49
N LEU A 63 10.38 1.23 -5.66
CA LEU A 63 9.20 2.10 -5.75
C LEU A 63 9.41 3.46 -5.07
N GLY A 64 10.50 3.64 -4.31
CA GLY A 64 10.73 4.81 -3.47
C GLY A 64 9.85 4.83 -2.23
N LEU A 65 9.42 3.65 -1.76
CA LEU A 65 8.59 3.47 -0.58
C LEU A 65 9.38 2.78 0.54
N GLU A 66 9.22 3.27 1.77
CA GLU A 66 9.84 2.66 2.94
C GLU A 66 8.89 1.62 3.56
N VAL A 67 9.40 0.41 3.81
CA VAL A 67 8.63 -0.62 4.51
C VAL A 67 8.57 -0.28 6.00
N ASN A 68 7.42 0.20 6.46
CA ASN A 68 7.16 0.55 7.86
C ASN A 68 6.18 -0.40 8.55
N PHE A 69 5.64 -1.38 7.82
CA PHE A 69 4.82 -2.47 8.34
C PHE A 69 5.37 -3.81 7.88
N ARG A 70 5.56 -4.74 8.80
CA ARG A 70 6.04 -6.09 8.49
C ARG A 70 5.54 -7.12 9.50
N GLU A 71 4.78 -8.10 9.03
CA GLU A 71 4.21 -9.17 9.83
C GLU A 71 4.59 -10.53 9.23
N PRO A 72 5.69 -11.16 9.72
CA PRO A 72 6.19 -12.41 9.15
C PRO A 72 5.22 -13.58 9.28
N ALA A 73 4.45 -13.65 10.37
CA ALA A 73 3.52 -14.75 10.63
C ALA A 73 2.44 -14.88 9.54
N THR A 74 1.95 -13.76 9.03
CA THR A 74 0.93 -13.70 7.97
C THR A 74 1.53 -13.38 6.59
N ARG A 75 2.87 -13.23 6.52
CA ARG A 75 3.61 -12.77 5.33
C ARG A 75 3.03 -11.51 4.71
N ARG A 76 2.75 -10.53 5.56
CA ARG A 76 2.28 -9.19 5.15
C ARG A 76 3.39 -8.16 5.35
N ALA A 77 3.63 -7.34 4.34
CA ALA A 77 4.54 -6.21 4.41
C ALA A 77 3.98 -5.02 3.66
N GLY A 78 4.36 -3.82 4.07
CA GLY A 78 3.84 -2.64 3.41
C GLY A 78 4.48 -1.32 3.81
N ALA A 79 4.12 -0.33 3.03
CA ALA A 79 4.37 1.08 3.25
C ALA A 79 3.04 1.75 3.58
N CYS A 80 2.85 2.15 4.84
CA CYS A 80 1.59 2.68 5.32
C CYS A 80 1.68 4.18 5.52
N TYR A 81 0.68 4.91 4.98
CA TYR A 81 0.51 6.36 5.15
C TYR A 81 1.74 7.19 4.74
N GLN A 82 2.50 6.70 3.74
CA GLN A 82 3.64 7.48 3.25
C GLN A 82 3.17 8.65 2.40
N ARG A 83 3.73 9.82 2.68
CA ARG A 83 3.40 11.04 1.94
C ARG A 83 4.16 11.07 0.63
N VAL A 84 3.42 11.22 -0.45
CA VAL A 84 3.94 11.37 -1.81
C VAL A 84 3.27 12.57 -2.47
N HIS A 85 4.02 13.26 -3.33
CA HIS A 85 3.52 14.42 -4.06
C HIS A 85 3.90 14.33 -5.53
N GLY A 86 2.91 14.43 -6.39
CA GLY A 86 3.04 14.53 -7.84
C GLY A 86 3.60 13.30 -8.55
N ARG A 87 4.54 12.58 -7.97
CA ARG A 87 5.21 11.43 -8.63
C ARG A 87 5.52 10.30 -7.66
N LEU A 88 5.45 9.07 -8.17
CA LEU A 88 5.88 7.86 -7.47
C LEU A 88 6.59 6.95 -8.45
N ALA A 89 7.70 6.33 -8.04
CA ALA A 89 8.46 5.38 -8.87
C ALA A 89 8.78 5.92 -10.28
N GLY A 90 9.05 7.23 -10.40
CA GLY A 90 9.41 7.89 -11.65
C GLY A 90 8.26 8.25 -12.58
N ALA A 91 7.00 7.94 -12.25
CA ALA A 91 5.80 8.28 -13.02
C ALA A 91 4.91 9.32 -12.29
N PRO A 92 4.02 10.04 -13.01
CA PRO A 92 2.98 10.85 -12.37
C PRO A 92 2.14 9.99 -11.42
N LEU A 93 1.72 10.54 -10.28
CA LEU A 93 0.97 9.78 -9.28
C LEU A 93 -0.41 9.36 -9.79
N SER A 94 -1.00 10.14 -10.70
CA SER A 94 -2.23 9.81 -11.42
C SER A 94 -2.17 8.53 -12.26
N THR A 95 -0.95 8.06 -12.60
CA THR A 95 -0.77 6.74 -13.21
C THR A 95 -1.22 5.61 -12.30
N PHE A 96 -1.07 5.80 -10.98
CA PHE A 96 -1.27 4.76 -9.97
C PHE A 96 -2.54 4.95 -9.14
N LEU A 97 -2.97 6.21 -8.98
CA LEU A 97 -4.10 6.59 -8.13
C LEU A 97 -5.06 7.52 -8.86
N ASP A 98 -6.34 7.25 -8.71
CA ASP A 98 -7.43 8.15 -9.11
C ASP A 98 -7.98 8.85 -7.85
N CYS A 99 -7.74 10.15 -7.75
CA CYS A 99 -8.27 11.04 -6.72
C CYS A 99 -9.37 11.97 -7.28
N GLY A 100 -9.89 11.67 -8.49
CA GLY A 100 -10.73 12.59 -9.25
C GLY A 100 -9.93 13.72 -9.89
N ASP A 101 -10.65 14.60 -10.58
CA ASP A 101 -10.07 15.70 -11.34
C ASP A 101 -10.58 17.06 -10.85
N SER A 102 -9.73 18.08 -10.97
CA SER A 102 -10.09 19.47 -10.79
C SER A 102 -9.67 20.27 -12.02
N ARG A 103 -10.65 20.86 -12.73
CA ARG A 103 -10.40 21.64 -13.97
C ARG A 103 -9.58 20.85 -15.00
N SER A 104 -9.92 19.59 -15.22
CA SER A 104 -9.26 18.66 -16.15
C SER A 104 -7.80 18.33 -15.80
N VAL A 105 -7.39 18.56 -14.56
CA VAL A 105 -6.08 18.14 -14.05
C VAL A 105 -6.29 17.07 -12.98
N PRO A 106 -5.61 15.92 -13.06
CA PRO A 106 -5.71 14.88 -12.04
C PRO A 106 -5.32 15.40 -10.66
N ASN A 107 -6.20 15.20 -9.67
CA ASN A 107 -5.94 15.64 -8.31
C ASN A 107 -4.77 14.88 -7.67
N ALA A 108 -4.54 13.62 -8.06
CA ALA A 108 -3.42 12.82 -7.59
C ALA A 108 -2.06 13.50 -7.82
N ASP A 109 -1.90 14.24 -8.93
CA ASP A 109 -0.63 14.91 -9.26
C ASP A 109 -0.45 16.27 -8.55
N ARG A 110 -1.52 16.77 -7.91
CA ARG A 110 -1.54 18.08 -7.24
C ARG A 110 -1.60 18.00 -5.73
N PHE A 111 -2.23 16.95 -5.22
CA PHE A 111 -2.42 16.77 -3.78
C PHE A 111 -1.17 16.19 -3.14
N GLU A 112 -1.01 16.45 -1.85
CA GLU A 112 -0.18 15.59 -1.02
C GLU A 112 -1.00 14.34 -0.69
N VAL A 113 -0.54 13.17 -1.11
CA VAL A 113 -1.26 11.92 -0.93
C VAL A 113 -0.55 11.05 0.10
N ALA A 114 -1.26 10.70 1.17
CA ALA A 114 -0.85 9.64 2.08
C ALA A 114 -1.21 8.29 1.45
N ILE A 115 -0.23 7.61 0.83
CA ILE A 115 -0.43 6.32 0.18
C ILE A 115 -0.19 5.17 1.16
N THR A 116 -1.01 4.13 1.05
CA THR A 116 -0.81 2.83 1.71
C THR A 116 -0.71 1.75 0.64
N VAL A 117 0.39 1.00 0.69
CA VAL A 117 0.65 -0.15 -0.17
C VAL A 117 0.89 -1.36 0.73
N LEU A 118 0.06 -2.39 0.62
CA LEU A 118 0.20 -3.64 1.36
C LEU A 118 0.39 -4.80 0.39
N VAL A 119 1.32 -5.69 0.71
CA VAL A 119 1.52 -6.94 -0.01
C VAL A 119 1.35 -8.10 0.96
N THR A 120 0.46 -9.02 0.60
CA THR A 120 0.22 -10.28 1.32
C THR A 120 0.65 -11.44 0.43
N LEU A 121 1.39 -12.39 0.99
CA LEU A 121 1.84 -13.57 0.26
C LEU A 121 1.09 -14.80 0.77
N VAL A 122 0.50 -15.54 -0.16
CA VAL A 122 -0.15 -16.82 0.12
C VAL A 122 0.60 -17.93 -0.61
N PRO A 123 1.11 -18.96 0.09
CA PRO A 123 1.72 -20.11 -0.58
C PRO A 123 0.74 -20.78 -1.55
N ALA A 124 1.22 -21.13 -2.74
CA ALA A 124 0.43 -21.82 -3.78
C ALA A 124 1.14 -23.10 -4.25
N GLY A 125 1.70 -23.83 -3.29
CA GLY A 125 2.61 -24.95 -3.45
C GLY A 125 4.05 -24.58 -3.13
N ASP A 126 4.97 -25.54 -3.22
CA ASP A 126 6.36 -25.36 -2.79
C ASP A 126 7.15 -24.38 -3.68
N GLN A 127 6.77 -24.28 -4.94
CA GLN A 127 7.46 -23.47 -5.96
C GLN A 127 6.61 -22.33 -6.51
N ALA A 128 5.51 -21.98 -5.84
CA ALA A 128 4.66 -20.88 -6.27
C ALA A 128 4.06 -20.13 -5.10
N ALA A 129 3.84 -18.83 -5.29
CA ALA A 129 3.11 -17.98 -4.36
C ALA A 129 2.09 -17.13 -5.10
N LYS A 130 1.01 -16.78 -4.41
CA LYS A 130 0.12 -15.71 -4.79
C LYS A 130 0.58 -14.45 -4.09
N VAL A 131 0.77 -13.40 -4.86
CA VAL A 131 1.10 -12.06 -4.41
C VAL A 131 -0.17 -11.24 -4.51
N HIS A 132 -0.73 -10.89 -3.37
CA HIS A 132 -1.88 -10.00 -3.30
C HIS A 132 -1.38 -8.61 -2.93
N ALA A 133 -1.52 -7.64 -3.84
CA ALA A 133 -1.13 -6.25 -3.61
C ALA A 133 -2.38 -5.36 -3.50
N PHE A 134 -2.41 -4.53 -2.49
CA PHE A 134 -3.47 -3.57 -2.20
C PHE A 134 -2.89 -2.17 -2.14
N VAL A 135 -3.52 -1.22 -2.82
CA VAL A 135 -3.09 0.18 -2.88
C VAL A 135 -4.28 1.10 -2.66
N ILE A 136 -4.12 2.06 -1.77
CA ILE A 136 -5.10 3.12 -1.51
C ILE A 136 -4.37 4.41 -1.11
N GLY A 137 -4.99 5.55 -1.32
CA GLY A 137 -4.46 6.84 -0.88
C GLY A 137 -5.52 7.74 -0.26
N VAL A 138 -5.06 8.73 0.49
CA VAL A 138 -5.86 9.85 0.96
C VAL A 138 -5.14 11.12 0.55
N GLY A 139 -5.75 11.89 -0.35
CA GLY A 139 -5.22 13.15 -0.84
C GLY A 139 -5.72 14.32 0.00
N ASP A 140 -4.80 15.22 0.35
CA ASP A 140 -5.09 16.49 0.99
C ASP A 140 -4.84 17.64 -0.02
N ASP A 141 -5.88 18.46 -0.29
CA ASP A 141 -5.73 19.66 -1.12
C ASP A 141 -5.18 20.79 -0.25
N ALA A 142 -3.94 21.22 -0.51
CA ALA A 142 -3.30 22.33 0.22
C ALA A 142 -4.02 23.67 0.05
N ALA A 143 -4.83 23.84 -1.00
CA ALA A 143 -5.61 25.05 -1.25
C ALA A 143 -6.98 25.08 -0.53
N SER A 144 -7.39 23.95 0.05
CA SER A 144 -8.71 23.78 0.69
C SER A 144 -8.54 23.17 2.08
N SER A 145 -8.68 23.98 3.09
CA SER A 145 -8.33 23.66 4.50
C SER A 145 -9.09 22.51 5.16
N ASN A 146 -9.82 21.64 4.43
CA ASN A 146 -10.50 20.48 5.03
C ASN A 146 -11.01 19.43 4.04
N SER A 147 -10.61 19.42 2.77
CA SER A 147 -11.09 18.39 1.83
C SER A 147 -10.12 17.24 1.70
N ARG A 148 -10.34 16.20 2.48
CA ARG A 148 -9.70 14.90 2.25
C ARG A 148 -10.45 14.14 1.17
N THR A 149 -9.71 13.65 0.19
CA THR A 149 -10.26 12.86 -0.91
C THR A 149 -9.65 11.48 -0.91
N TRP A 150 -10.48 10.46 -1.02
CA TRP A 150 -10.01 9.10 -1.24
C TRP A 150 -9.45 8.96 -2.65
N CYS A 151 -8.29 8.32 -2.75
CA CYS A 151 -7.60 8.02 -3.99
C CYS A 151 -7.59 6.50 -4.18
N TYR A 152 -8.22 6.04 -5.25
CA TYR A 152 -8.35 4.61 -5.53
C TYR A 152 -7.25 4.14 -6.46
N SER A 153 -6.83 2.89 -6.32
CA SER A 153 -5.86 2.30 -7.22
C SER A 153 -6.41 2.20 -8.65
N THR A 154 -5.55 2.50 -9.62
CA THR A 154 -5.79 2.21 -11.04
C THR A 154 -5.42 0.77 -11.42
N GLY A 155 -4.77 0.01 -10.52
CA GLY A 155 -4.19 -1.30 -10.78
C GLY A 155 -2.75 -1.26 -11.33
N ALA A 156 -2.26 -0.09 -11.72
CA ALA A 156 -0.95 0.03 -12.37
C ALA A 156 0.22 -0.17 -11.40
N LEU A 157 0.05 0.22 -10.10
CA LEU A 157 1.09 0.03 -9.10
C LEU A 157 1.20 -1.44 -8.70
N GLU A 158 0.10 -2.14 -8.56
CA GLU A 158 0.03 -3.58 -8.29
C GLU A 158 0.69 -4.38 -9.42
N ALA A 159 0.40 -4.02 -10.67
CA ALA A 159 1.05 -4.61 -11.84
C ALA A 159 2.56 -4.34 -11.86
N ARG A 160 2.99 -3.17 -11.39
CA ARG A 160 4.41 -2.82 -11.27
C ARG A 160 5.09 -3.61 -10.15
N ILE A 161 4.44 -3.75 -8.99
CA ILE A 161 4.94 -4.59 -7.87
C ILE A 161 5.20 -6.01 -8.38
N ARG A 162 4.24 -6.61 -9.08
CA ARG A 162 4.40 -7.95 -9.66
C ARG A 162 5.63 -8.05 -10.55
N ARG A 163 5.80 -7.12 -11.51
CA ARG A 163 6.97 -7.12 -12.41
C ARG A 163 8.29 -6.97 -11.67
N LEU A 164 8.33 -6.12 -10.64
CA LEU A 164 9.53 -5.95 -9.81
C LEU A 164 9.86 -7.22 -9.02
N VAL A 165 8.85 -7.88 -8.46
CA VAL A 165 9.04 -9.18 -7.80
C VAL A 165 9.64 -10.20 -8.78
N GLU A 166 9.05 -10.35 -9.97
CA GLU A 166 9.54 -11.27 -11.01
C GLU A 166 11.00 -10.94 -11.41
N THR A 167 11.32 -9.65 -11.59
CA THR A 167 12.69 -9.20 -11.91
C THR A 167 13.69 -9.53 -10.80
N LYS A 168 13.34 -9.25 -9.52
CA LYS A 168 14.22 -9.54 -8.38
C LYS A 168 14.40 -11.05 -8.12
N LEU A 169 13.47 -11.87 -8.56
CA LEU A 169 13.58 -13.33 -8.44
C LEU A 169 14.45 -13.95 -9.53
N ALA A 170 14.62 -13.24 -10.64
CA ALA A 170 15.44 -13.67 -11.78
C ALA A 170 16.92 -13.23 -11.68
N SER A 171 17.24 -12.27 -10.78
CA SER A 171 18.60 -11.79 -10.50
C SER A 171 19.30 -12.62 -9.46
#